data_e8a5abd31c686ca32f4d8ae33710d758
#
_entry.id   e8a5abd31c686ca32f4d8ae33710d758
#
_cell.length_a   1.000
_cell.length_b   1.000
_cell.length_c   1.000
_cell.angle_alpha   90.00
_cell.angle_beta   90.00
_cell.angle_gamma   90.00
#
_symmetry.space_group_name_H-M   'P 1'
#
loop_
_entity.id
_entity.type
_entity.pdbx_description
1 polymer ?
#
loop_
_entity_poly.entity_id
_entity_poly.type
_entity_poly.pdbx_seq_one_letter_code
_entity_poly.pdbx_strand_id
1 'polypeptide(L)'
;NSKDDNEKVDILHTIKEINLPEIIKYGKEKKVGVVLWLGINVLSEQLEEACKQYSQMGIKGFKVDFLDRNDQTAVEQVYKVAETCAKYNIFLDLHGMYAPTGYNRTFPNILNVEGVWGLEQAKWGSNKDDMPTYCVTFPFLRMMPGYVDYTPGGMRNCTKDHFVGDYYWPQTQGTRCHQIGMYIVYDSPLTMMADSPTAYEKEEECASFIASIPNQY
;
A
#
# COMPACT_ATOMS: atom_id res chain seq x y z
N ASN A 1 -13.00 13.81 -6.25
CA ASN A 1 -12.59 14.56 -7.46
C ASN A 1 -13.61 15.67 -7.72
N SER A 2 -13.55 16.75 -6.95
CA SER A 2 -14.26 17.97 -7.31
C SER A 2 -13.49 18.63 -8.47
N LYS A 3 -14.22 19.03 -9.51
CA LYS A 3 -13.69 19.73 -10.67
C LYS A 3 -13.57 21.26 -10.46
N ASP A 4 -13.65 21.72 -9.24
CA ASP A 4 -13.42 23.11 -8.91
C ASP A 4 -11.99 23.28 -8.43
N ASP A 5 -11.13 23.75 -9.32
CA ASP A 5 -9.69 23.99 -9.11
C ASP A 5 -9.37 25.04 -8.01
N ASN A 6 -10.34 25.47 -7.26
CA ASN A 6 -10.20 26.48 -6.20
C ASN A 6 -10.62 26.01 -4.80
N GLU A 7 -11.14 24.80 -4.62
CA GLU A 7 -11.39 24.27 -3.28
C GLU A 7 -10.13 23.60 -2.75
N LYS A 8 -9.57 24.16 -1.68
CA LYS A 8 -8.47 23.55 -0.96
C LYS A 8 -8.91 22.19 -0.43
N VAL A 9 -8.25 21.12 -0.85
CA VAL A 9 -8.57 19.76 -0.36
C VAL A 9 -8.30 19.72 1.14
N ASP A 10 -9.34 19.43 1.91
CA ASP A 10 -9.27 19.29 3.36
C ASP A 10 -9.12 17.80 3.71
N ILE A 11 -7.99 17.44 4.31
CA ILE A 11 -7.74 16.07 4.77
C ILE A 11 -8.04 15.86 6.25
N LEU A 12 -8.47 16.89 6.96
CA LEU A 12 -8.79 16.82 8.39
C LEU A 12 -10.21 16.32 8.62
N HIS A 13 -11.03 16.31 7.59
CA HIS A 13 -12.42 15.86 7.66
C HIS A 13 -12.65 14.69 6.70
N THR A 14 -13.27 13.65 7.21
CA THR A 14 -13.76 12.54 6.36
C THR A 14 -15.07 12.95 5.68
N ILE A 15 -15.34 12.36 4.52
CA ILE A 15 -16.67 12.51 3.92
C ILE A 15 -17.74 11.98 4.88
N LYS A 16 -18.94 12.56 4.81
CA LYS A 16 -20.03 12.27 5.77
C LYS A 16 -20.52 10.82 5.76
N GLU A 17 -20.28 10.10 4.66
CA GLU A 17 -20.62 8.68 4.49
C GLU A 17 -19.67 7.75 5.27
N ILE A 18 -18.52 8.25 5.74
CA ILE A 18 -17.53 7.48 6.50
C ILE A 18 -17.54 7.91 7.96
N ASN A 19 -18.03 7.04 8.82
CA ASN A 19 -17.95 7.23 10.27
C ASN A 19 -16.60 6.71 10.79
N LEU A 20 -15.53 7.50 10.60
CA LEU A 20 -14.18 7.12 10.98
C LEU A 20 -14.03 6.76 12.48
N PRO A 21 -14.64 7.50 13.43
CA PRO A 21 -14.59 7.13 14.84
C PRO A 21 -15.14 5.73 15.13
N GLU A 22 -16.23 5.33 14.48
CA GLU A 22 -16.81 4.00 14.63
C GLU A 22 -15.91 2.91 14.04
N ILE A 23 -15.31 3.16 12.87
CA ILE A 23 -14.35 2.26 12.24
C ILE A 23 -13.13 2.05 13.16
N ILE A 24 -12.58 3.11 13.73
CA ILE A 24 -11.45 3.01 14.67
C ILE A 24 -11.84 2.22 15.91
N LYS A 25 -13.01 2.47 16.46
CA LYS A 25 -13.54 1.73 17.62
C LYS A 25 -13.66 0.24 17.32
N TYR A 26 -14.26 -0.12 16.19
CA TYR A 26 -14.42 -1.50 15.76
C TYR A 26 -13.05 -2.16 15.50
N GLY A 27 -12.14 -1.47 14.81
CA GLY A 27 -10.77 -1.95 14.61
C GLY A 27 -10.06 -2.25 15.93
N LYS A 28 -10.19 -1.37 16.92
CA LYS A 28 -9.65 -1.58 18.26
C LYS A 28 -10.23 -2.82 18.97
N GLU A 29 -11.54 -3.03 18.87
CA GLU A 29 -12.21 -4.22 19.41
C GLU A 29 -11.70 -5.51 18.75
N LYS A 30 -11.42 -5.46 17.46
CA LYS A 30 -10.86 -6.57 16.67
C LYS A 30 -9.33 -6.67 16.74
N LYS A 31 -8.65 -5.77 17.45
CA LYS A 31 -7.17 -5.65 17.49
C LYS A 31 -6.54 -5.39 16.12
N VAL A 32 -7.23 -4.65 15.26
CA VAL A 32 -6.80 -4.25 13.93
C VAL A 32 -6.58 -2.74 13.90
N GLY A 33 -5.40 -2.31 13.49
CA GLY A 33 -5.09 -0.89 13.31
C GLY A 33 -5.74 -0.32 12.05
N VAL A 34 -6.16 0.95 12.10
CA VAL A 34 -6.69 1.66 10.93
C VAL A 34 -5.60 2.50 10.31
N VAL A 35 -5.44 2.39 9.00
CA VAL A 35 -4.51 3.15 8.17
C VAL A 35 -5.33 4.00 7.19
N LEU A 36 -4.94 5.25 6.99
CA LEU A 36 -5.60 6.15 6.05
C LEU A 36 -4.74 6.34 4.80
N TRP A 37 -5.39 6.40 3.64
CA TRP A 37 -4.75 6.75 2.37
C TRP A 37 -4.81 8.27 2.14
N LEU A 38 -3.68 8.87 1.75
CA LEU A 38 -3.51 10.31 1.55
C LEU A 38 -2.58 10.59 0.37
N GLY A 39 -2.87 11.64 -0.41
CA GLY A 39 -1.91 12.18 -1.37
C GLY A 39 -0.83 13.00 -0.68
N ILE A 40 0.44 12.83 -1.06
CA ILE A 40 1.59 13.45 -0.39
C ILE A 40 1.55 14.98 -0.41
N ASN A 41 1.11 15.59 -1.50
CA ASN A 41 1.08 17.04 -1.62
C ASN A 41 0.10 17.65 -0.63
N VAL A 42 -1.11 17.10 -0.57
CA VAL A 42 -2.15 17.59 0.35
C VAL A 42 -1.78 17.31 1.81
N LEU A 43 -1.18 16.13 2.08
CA LEU A 43 -0.64 15.84 3.41
C LEU A 43 0.43 16.83 3.82
N SER A 44 1.35 17.20 2.92
CA SER A 44 2.45 18.12 3.22
C SER A 44 1.97 19.53 3.60
N GLU A 45 0.84 19.97 3.06
CA GLU A 45 0.24 21.27 3.38
C GLU A 45 -0.38 21.32 4.78
N GLN A 46 -0.86 20.18 5.29
CA GLN A 46 -1.60 20.06 6.56
C GLN A 46 -0.92 19.05 7.51
N LEU A 47 0.37 18.79 7.32
CA LEU A 47 1.09 17.64 7.87
C LEU A 47 1.03 17.56 9.41
N GLU A 48 1.41 18.62 10.10
CA GLU A 48 1.48 18.62 11.57
C GLU A 48 0.10 18.46 12.19
N GLU A 49 -0.90 19.14 11.63
CA GLU A 49 -2.27 19.11 12.10
C GLU A 49 -2.93 17.74 11.85
N ALA A 50 -2.74 17.17 10.66
CA ALA A 50 -3.23 15.84 10.32
C ALA A 50 -2.59 14.76 11.22
N CYS A 51 -1.27 14.79 11.40
CA CYS A 51 -0.57 13.85 12.27
C CYS A 51 -1.09 13.92 13.71
N LYS A 52 -1.24 15.13 14.25
CA LYS A 52 -1.76 15.34 15.61
C LYS A 52 -3.18 14.81 15.75
N GLN A 53 -4.09 15.22 14.87
CA GLN A 53 -5.50 14.84 14.93
C GLN A 53 -5.67 13.33 14.81
N TYR A 54 -5.10 12.72 13.78
CA TYR A 54 -5.29 11.30 13.49
C TYR A 54 -4.59 10.38 14.50
N SER A 55 -3.43 10.78 15.02
CA SER A 55 -2.80 10.07 16.14
C SER A 55 -3.70 10.06 17.39
N GLN A 56 -4.28 11.21 17.74
CA GLN A 56 -5.21 11.31 18.88
C GLN A 56 -6.48 10.47 18.68
N MET A 57 -6.97 10.33 17.46
CA MET A 57 -8.08 9.45 17.12
C MET A 57 -7.72 7.96 17.20
N GLY A 58 -6.43 7.63 17.12
CA GLY A 58 -5.93 6.24 17.22
C GLY A 58 -5.59 5.60 15.87
N ILE A 59 -5.46 6.37 14.80
CA ILE A 59 -4.91 5.95 13.52
C ILE A 59 -3.47 5.49 13.72
N LYS A 60 -3.09 4.41 13.03
CA LYS A 60 -1.78 3.77 13.18
C LYS A 60 -0.79 4.16 12.09
N GLY A 61 -1.26 4.43 10.90
CA GLY A 61 -0.39 4.73 9.78
C GLY A 61 -1.09 5.50 8.66
N PHE A 62 -0.26 6.00 7.75
CA PHE A 62 -0.70 6.59 6.49
C PHE A 62 -0.12 5.81 5.32
N LYS A 63 -0.96 5.45 4.35
CA LYS A 63 -0.54 5.10 3.01
C LYS A 63 -0.50 6.38 2.20
N VAL A 64 0.72 6.84 1.90
CA VAL A 64 0.96 8.14 1.25
C VAL A 64 1.36 7.93 -0.20
N ASP A 65 0.66 8.56 -1.12
CA ASP A 65 0.72 8.27 -2.53
C ASP A 65 0.94 9.51 -3.40
N PHE A 66 1.22 9.30 -4.70
CA PHE A 66 1.35 10.34 -5.73
C PHE A 66 2.52 11.31 -5.54
N LEU A 67 3.68 10.82 -5.11
CA LEU A 67 4.90 11.62 -5.15
C LEU A 67 5.34 11.89 -6.60
N ASP A 68 5.36 10.85 -7.42
CA ASP A 68 5.57 10.85 -8.88
C ASP A 68 6.80 11.65 -9.35
N ARG A 69 7.79 11.81 -8.49
CA ARG A 69 9.06 12.50 -8.77
C ARG A 69 10.17 11.99 -7.84
N ASN A 70 11.43 12.25 -8.21
CA ASN A 70 12.62 11.78 -7.51
C ASN A 70 13.75 12.80 -7.41
N ASP A 71 13.41 14.08 -7.51
CA ASP A 71 14.36 15.18 -7.36
C ASP A 71 14.60 15.55 -5.88
N GLN A 72 15.49 16.48 -5.62
CA GLN A 72 15.86 16.92 -4.27
C GLN A 72 14.65 17.37 -3.47
N THR A 73 13.73 18.10 -4.06
CA THR A 73 12.51 18.58 -3.38
C THR A 73 11.64 17.41 -2.91
N ALA A 74 11.50 16.37 -3.74
CA ALA A 74 10.75 15.17 -3.38
C ALA A 74 11.41 14.40 -2.23
N VAL A 75 12.72 14.29 -2.23
CA VAL A 75 13.48 13.66 -1.13
C VAL A 75 13.28 14.42 0.17
N GLU A 76 13.39 15.73 0.17
CA GLU A 76 13.15 16.58 1.33
C GLU A 76 11.72 16.48 1.85
N GLN A 77 10.74 16.39 0.95
CA GLN A 77 9.34 16.20 1.29
C GLN A 77 9.11 14.86 2.01
N VAL A 78 9.67 13.77 1.48
CA VAL A 78 9.59 12.44 2.12
C VAL A 78 10.21 12.45 3.52
N TYR A 79 11.38 13.06 3.68
CA TYR A 79 12.05 13.15 4.97
C TYR A 79 11.22 13.93 5.99
N LYS A 80 10.67 15.09 5.58
CA LYS A 80 9.80 15.90 6.44
C LYS A 80 8.54 15.15 6.86
N VAL A 81 7.89 14.44 5.93
CA VAL A 81 6.71 13.62 6.23
C VAL A 81 7.08 12.49 7.20
N ALA A 82 8.16 11.77 6.95
CA ALA A 82 8.59 10.66 7.80
C ALA A 82 8.95 11.13 9.22
N GLU A 83 9.71 12.20 9.36
CA GLU A 83 10.08 12.78 10.65
C GLU A 83 8.85 13.24 11.43
N THR A 84 7.92 13.93 10.78
CA THR A 84 6.71 14.42 11.45
C THR A 84 5.80 13.26 11.87
N CYS A 85 5.56 12.30 11.01
CA CYS A 85 4.77 11.12 11.35
C CYS A 85 5.39 10.34 12.53
N ALA A 86 6.72 10.22 12.59
CA ALA A 86 7.41 9.58 13.70
C ALA A 86 7.13 10.26 15.05
N LYS A 87 7.09 11.58 15.12
CA LYS A 87 6.77 12.36 16.35
C LYS A 87 5.38 11.99 16.90
N TYR A 88 4.46 11.59 16.03
CA TYR A 88 3.09 11.24 16.39
C TYR A 88 2.81 9.73 16.42
N ASN A 89 3.85 8.89 16.35
CA ASN A 89 3.75 7.43 16.32
C ASN A 89 2.87 6.92 15.16
N ILE A 90 2.98 7.54 13.99
CA ILE A 90 2.32 7.15 12.76
C ILE A 90 3.35 6.49 11.84
N PHE A 91 3.07 5.27 11.39
CA PHE A 91 3.90 4.62 10.38
C PHE A 91 3.47 5.01 8.97
N LEU A 92 4.34 4.74 8.00
CA LEU A 92 4.14 5.07 6.59
C LEU A 92 4.27 3.83 5.71
N ASP A 93 3.38 3.76 4.73
CA ASP A 93 3.50 2.98 3.52
C ASP A 93 3.52 3.97 2.34
N LEU A 94 4.60 4.00 1.56
CA LEU A 94 4.83 5.03 0.56
C LEU A 94 4.61 4.49 -0.85
N HIS A 95 3.71 5.12 -1.59
CA HIS A 95 3.33 4.76 -2.95
C HIS A 95 3.61 5.88 -3.97
N GLY A 96 3.51 5.54 -5.26
CA GLY A 96 3.77 6.49 -6.35
C GLY A 96 5.15 7.13 -6.24
N MET A 97 6.18 6.38 -5.89
CA MET A 97 7.49 6.93 -5.60
C MET A 97 8.65 6.04 -6.06
N TYR A 98 9.85 6.58 -5.97
CA TYR A 98 11.09 5.88 -6.27
C TYR A 98 11.43 4.78 -5.24
N ALA A 99 12.25 3.81 -5.65
CA ALA A 99 12.75 2.74 -4.76
C ALA A 99 13.51 3.32 -3.55
N PRO A 100 13.54 2.63 -2.40
CA PRO A 100 14.24 3.09 -1.22
C PRO A 100 15.71 3.45 -1.49
N THR A 101 16.16 4.55 -0.89
CA THR A 101 17.55 5.02 -0.96
C THR A 101 18.25 4.97 0.39
N GLY A 102 17.70 4.18 1.33
CA GLY A 102 18.17 4.08 2.72
C GLY A 102 17.37 4.88 3.74
N TYR A 103 16.41 5.70 3.31
CA TYR A 103 15.59 6.51 4.23
C TYR A 103 14.79 5.66 5.22
N ASN A 104 14.40 4.45 4.87
CA ASN A 104 13.74 3.50 5.78
C ASN A 104 14.63 3.05 6.94
N ARG A 105 15.94 3.17 6.82
CA ARG A 105 16.89 2.96 7.94
C ARG A 105 17.02 4.18 8.84
N THR A 106 16.90 5.37 8.25
CA THR A 106 16.89 6.63 8.99
C THR A 106 15.55 6.83 9.70
N PHE A 107 14.46 6.46 9.05
CA PHE A 107 13.09 6.60 9.55
C PHE A 107 12.42 5.22 9.60
N PRO A 108 12.59 4.46 10.71
CA PRO A 108 12.05 3.10 10.83
C PRO A 108 10.52 3.04 10.88
N ASN A 109 9.84 4.19 10.98
CA ASN A 109 8.40 4.29 10.81
C ASN A 109 7.95 4.20 9.33
N ILE A 110 8.86 4.23 8.37
CA ILE A 110 8.57 3.85 6.98
C ILE A 110 8.62 2.32 6.92
N LEU A 111 7.47 1.68 6.99
CA LEU A 111 7.37 0.22 7.03
C LEU A 111 7.40 -0.39 5.65
N ASN A 112 6.84 0.29 4.65
CA ASN A 112 6.77 -0.26 3.30
C ASN A 112 6.88 0.82 2.23
N VAL A 113 7.29 0.41 1.03
CA VAL A 113 7.49 1.32 -0.11
C VAL A 113 7.17 0.59 -1.41
N GLU A 114 6.34 1.18 -2.25
CA GLU A 114 6.07 0.63 -3.58
C GLU A 114 7.32 0.66 -4.48
N GLY A 115 7.57 1.73 -5.19
CA GLY A 115 8.70 1.90 -6.10
C GLY A 115 8.94 0.71 -7.04
N VAL A 116 7.86 0.09 -7.53
CA VAL A 116 7.83 -1.13 -8.33
C VAL A 116 6.59 -1.12 -9.22
N TRP A 117 6.59 -1.91 -10.28
CA TRP A 117 5.38 -2.19 -11.05
C TRP A 117 4.53 -3.21 -10.27
N GLY A 118 3.70 -2.71 -9.35
CA GLY A 118 2.90 -3.49 -8.42
C GLY A 118 1.77 -4.27 -9.09
N LEU A 119 1.14 -5.19 -8.35
CA LEU A 119 0.06 -6.03 -8.91
C LEU A 119 -1.12 -5.22 -9.43
N GLU A 120 -1.39 -4.05 -8.91
CA GLU A 120 -2.46 -3.18 -9.39
C GLU A 120 -2.35 -2.86 -10.89
N GLN A 121 -1.15 -2.86 -11.45
CA GLN A 121 -0.89 -2.63 -12.86
C GLN A 121 -1.56 -3.69 -13.76
N ALA A 122 -1.90 -4.85 -13.21
CA ALA A 122 -2.70 -5.86 -13.91
C ALA A 122 -4.06 -5.33 -14.38
N LYS A 123 -4.62 -4.31 -13.72
CA LYS A 123 -5.87 -3.66 -14.12
C LYS A 123 -5.80 -3.02 -15.51
N TRP A 124 -4.62 -2.58 -15.90
CA TRP A 124 -4.35 -1.90 -17.18
C TRP A 124 -3.45 -2.71 -18.12
N GLY A 125 -3.07 -3.91 -17.70
CA GLY A 125 -2.19 -4.80 -18.43
C GLY A 125 -2.84 -5.50 -19.62
N SER A 126 -2.08 -6.29 -20.32
CA SER A 126 -2.51 -7.09 -21.46
C SER A 126 -1.84 -8.47 -21.46
N ASN A 127 -2.28 -9.36 -22.36
CA ASN A 127 -1.65 -10.67 -22.54
C ASN A 127 -0.23 -10.60 -23.15
N LYS A 128 0.25 -9.42 -23.52
CA LYS A 128 1.65 -9.19 -23.92
C LYS A 128 2.59 -9.13 -22.72
N ASP A 129 2.06 -8.75 -21.55
CA ASP A 129 2.82 -8.70 -20.32
C ASP A 129 3.14 -10.14 -19.85
N ASP A 130 4.25 -10.29 -19.16
CA ASP A 130 4.66 -11.56 -18.56
C ASP A 130 4.82 -11.36 -17.04
N MET A 131 3.69 -11.35 -16.36
CA MET A 131 3.65 -11.11 -14.91
C MET A 131 4.39 -12.18 -14.12
N PRO A 132 4.27 -13.49 -14.41
CA PRO A 132 5.00 -14.50 -13.68
C PRO A 132 6.52 -14.35 -13.77
N THR A 133 7.05 -14.08 -14.97
CA THR A 133 8.48 -13.81 -15.16
C THR A 133 8.92 -12.55 -14.45
N TYR A 134 8.13 -11.49 -14.53
CA TYR A 134 8.38 -10.25 -13.81
C TYR A 134 8.46 -10.49 -12.30
N CYS A 135 7.48 -11.18 -11.71
CA CYS A 135 7.37 -11.44 -10.28
C CYS A 135 8.57 -12.22 -9.69
N VAL A 136 9.21 -13.08 -10.48
CA VAL A 136 10.40 -13.83 -10.03
C VAL A 136 11.72 -13.13 -10.37
N THR A 137 11.68 -12.04 -11.12
CA THR A 137 12.87 -11.32 -11.59
C THR A 137 13.09 -10.02 -10.81
N PHE A 138 12.06 -9.21 -10.63
CA PHE A 138 12.20 -7.89 -10.00
C PHE A 138 12.76 -7.94 -8.57
N PRO A 139 12.51 -8.97 -7.72
CA PRO A 139 13.04 -8.98 -6.36
C PRO A 139 14.56 -8.87 -6.30
N PHE A 140 15.26 -9.46 -7.25
CA PHE A 140 16.74 -9.41 -7.34
C PHE A 140 17.30 -8.00 -7.61
N LEU A 141 16.46 -7.10 -8.10
CA LEU A 141 16.82 -5.71 -8.37
C LEU A 141 16.19 -4.76 -7.33
N ARG A 142 14.87 -4.84 -7.19
CA ARG A 142 14.10 -3.88 -6.42
C ARG A 142 14.20 -4.10 -4.90
N MET A 143 14.33 -5.33 -4.44
CA MET A 143 14.39 -5.61 -2.99
C MET A 143 15.80 -5.45 -2.42
N MET A 144 16.83 -5.26 -3.24
CA MET A 144 18.19 -4.96 -2.79
C MET A 144 18.26 -3.70 -1.89
N PRO A 145 17.57 -2.59 -2.19
CA PRO A 145 17.58 -1.39 -1.34
C PRO A 145 16.61 -1.44 -0.14
N GLY A 146 15.69 -2.40 -0.08
CA GLY A 146 14.73 -2.51 1.03
C GLY A 146 13.39 -3.11 0.64
N TYR A 147 12.47 -3.09 1.59
CA TYR A 147 11.13 -3.65 1.49
C TYR A 147 10.35 -3.18 0.26
N VAL A 148 9.38 -4.01 -0.17
CA VAL A 148 8.55 -3.72 -1.34
C VAL A 148 7.07 -3.94 -1.05
N ASP A 149 6.25 -2.93 -1.32
CA ASP A 149 4.80 -3.10 -1.37
C ASP A 149 4.37 -3.44 -2.80
N TYR A 150 4.36 -4.73 -3.11
CA TYR A 150 3.88 -5.26 -4.38
C TYR A 150 2.37 -5.47 -4.40
N THR A 151 1.76 -5.63 -3.23
CA THR A 151 0.35 -5.95 -3.03
C THR A 151 -0.09 -7.27 -3.69
N PRO A 152 0.47 -8.43 -3.29
CA PRO A 152 0.11 -9.73 -3.85
C PRO A 152 -1.25 -10.23 -3.37
N GLY A 153 -1.67 -11.41 -3.86
CA GLY A 153 -2.83 -12.11 -3.32
C GLY A 153 -4.10 -12.03 -4.17
N GLY A 154 -4.00 -11.72 -5.45
CA GLY A 154 -5.15 -11.78 -6.34
C GLY A 154 -5.67 -13.22 -6.49
N MET A 155 -6.94 -13.46 -6.15
CA MET A 155 -7.56 -14.80 -6.15
C MET A 155 -8.20 -15.19 -7.47
N ARG A 156 -8.39 -14.24 -8.39
CA ARG A 156 -8.88 -14.48 -9.74
C ARG A 156 -7.71 -14.60 -10.70
N ASN A 157 -7.39 -15.84 -11.10
CA ASN A 157 -6.20 -16.14 -11.88
C ASN A 157 -6.55 -16.72 -13.25
N CYS A 158 -5.68 -16.49 -14.23
CA CYS A 158 -5.80 -17.03 -15.58
C CYS A 158 -4.42 -17.31 -16.19
N THR A 159 -4.41 -18.05 -17.30
CA THR A 159 -3.20 -18.18 -18.12
C THR A 159 -2.92 -16.88 -18.88
N LYS A 160 -1.67 -16.68 -19.29
CA LYS A 160 -1.26 -15.49 -20.04
C LYS A 160 -2.14 -15.21 -21.25
N ASP A 161 -2.47 -16.26 -22.02
CA ASP A 161 -3.27 -16.12 -23.25
C ASP A 161 -4.71 -15.67 -23.02
N HIS A 162 -5.24 -15.93 -21.83
CA HIS A 162 -6.59 -15.54 -21.43
C HIS A 162 -6.63 -14.29 -20.56
N PHE A 163 -5.48 -13.68 -20.32
CA PHE A 163 -5.41 -12.48 -19.48
C PHE A 163 -5.94 -11.26 -20.22
N VAL A 164 -6.87 -10.56 -19.57
CA VAL A 164 -7.41 -9.27 -20.00
C VAL A 164 -7.33 -8.30 -18.81
N GLY A 165 -6.71 -7.15 -19.02
CA GLY A 165 -6.75 -6.09 -18.03
C GLY A 165 -8.16 -5.56 -17.84
N ASP A 166 -8.63 -5.49 -16.61
CA ASP A 166 -9.95 -4.98 -16.25
C ASP A 166 -9.86 -4.23 -14.92
N TYR A 167 -10.29 -2.98 -14.94
CA TYR A 167 -10.22 -2.11 -13.77
C TYR A 167 -11.19 -2.53 -12.66
N TYR A 168 -12.39 -2.94 -13.04
CA TYR A 168 -13.47 -3.25 -12.09
C TYR A 168 -13.48 -4.71 -11.65
N TRP A 169 -12.96 -5.61 -12.50
CA TRP A 169 -12.95 -7.04 -12.27
C TRP A 169 -11.56 -7.62 -12.54
N PRO A 170 -10.54 -7.16 -11.79
CA PRO A 170 -9.14 -7.49 -12.08
C PRO A 170 -8.86 -8.99 -11.96
N GLN A 171 -7.89 -9.44 -12.71
CA GLN A 171 -7.36 -10.80 -12.67
C GLN A 171 -5.83 -10.77 -12.77
N THR A 172 -5.19 -11.87 -12.44
CA THR A 172 -3.75 -12.02 -12.48
C THR A 172 -3.33 -13.18 -13.36
N GLN A 173 -2.17 -13.09 -14.00
CA GLN A 173 -1.58 -14.22 -14.68
C GLN A 173 -0.98 -15.20 -13.67
N GLY A 174 -1.07 -16.51 -13.97
CA GLY A 174 -0.51 -17.56 -13.14
C GLY A 174 -1.54 -18.26 -12.26
N THR A 175 -1.16 -18.58 -11.03
CA THR A 175 -1.97 -19.38 -10.11
C THR A 175 -2.10 -18.70 -8.74
N ARG A 176 -3.08 -19.15 -7.93
CA ARG A 176 -3.19 -18.73 -6.53
C ARG A 176 -1.95 -19.11 -5.73
N CYS A 177 -1.37 -20.29 -5.98
CA CYS A 177 -0.10 -20.68 -5.33
C CYS A 177 1.03 -19.69 -5.63
N HIS A 178 1.10 -19.15 -6.85
CA HIS A 178 2.04 -18.07 -7.17
C HIS A 178 1.74 -16.82 -6.35
N GLN A 179 0.48 -16.41 -6.25
CA GLN A 179 0.08 -15.23 -5.49
C GLN A 179 0.40 -15.37 -3.99
N ILE A 180 0.07 -16.50 -3.38
CA ILE A 180 0.35 -16.72 -1.95
C ILE A 180 1.84 -16.93 -1.68
N GLY A 181 2.60 -17.50 -2.63
CA GLY A 181 4.06 -17.64 -2.51
C GLY A 181 4.80 -16.31 -2.40
N MET A 182 4.25 -15.23 -2.97
CA MET A 182 4.84 -13.90 -2.87
C MET A 182 4.86 -13.35 -1.44
N TYR A 183 3.91 -13.74 -0.57
CA TYR A 183 3.92 -13.37 0.85
C TYR A 183 5.10 -13.96 1.63
N ILE A 184 5.71 -15.02 1.10
CA ILE A 184 6.89 -15.64 1.70
C ILE A 184 8.18 -15.06 1.09
N VAL A 185 8.16 -14.82 -0.22
CA VAL A 185 9.36 -14.44 -0.99
C VAL A 185 9.63 -12.93 -0.90
N TYR A 186 8.59 -12.10 -0.83
CA TYR A 186 8.76 -10.65 -0.78
C TYR A 186 8.90 -10.18 0.67
N ASP A 187 10.08 -9.64 0.97
CA ASP A 187 10.36 -9.09 2.28
C ASP A 187 9.58 -7.79 2.48
N SER A 188 8.62 -7.83 3.40
CA SER A 188 7.81 -6.67 3.79
C SER A 188 7.19 -6.88 5.17
N PRO A 189 7.41 -5.98 6.13
CA PRO A 189 6.78 -6.04 7.45
C PRO A 189 5.30 -5.67 7.42
N LEU A 190 4.80 -5.14 6.31
CA LEU A 190 3.42 -4.74 6.09
C LEU A 190 2.97 -5.14 4.68
N THR A 191 2.66 -6.42 4.47
CA THR A 191 2.23 -6.91 3.16
C THR A 191 0.74 -6.69 2.98
N MET A 192 0.37 -5.93 1.95
CA MET A 192 -1.03 -5.68 1.59
C MET A 192 -1.66 -6.92 0.96
N MET A 193 -2.99 -7.01 1.02
CA MET A 193 -3.79 -8.04 0.35
C MET A 193 -4.55 -7.42 -0.82
N ALA A 194 -4.33 -7.96 -2.03
CA ALA A 194 -4.82 -7.36 -3.28
C ALA A 194 -6.33 -7.48 -3.49
N ASP A 195 -6.93 -8.55 -3.00
CA ASP A 195 -8.32 -8.88 -3.33
C ASP A 195 -9.32 -8.43 -2.27
N SER A 196 -10.59 -8.55 -2.60
CA SER A 196 -11.67 -8.16 -1.68
C SER A 196 -11.87 -9.18 -0.55
N PRO A 197 -12.40 -8.77 0.62
CA PRO A 197 -12.77 -9.71 1.68
C PRO A 197 -13.66 -10.85 1.19
N THR A 198 -14.63 -10.56 0.31
CA THR A 198 -15.52 -11.57 -0.28
C THR A 198 -14.79 -12.60 -1.14
N ALA A 199 -13.70 -12.22 -1.81
CA ALA A 199 -12.86 -13.14 -2.56
C ALA A 199 -12.13 -14.10 -1.60
N TYR A 200 -11.56 -13.57 -0.53
CA TYR A 200 -10.87 -14.38 0.48
C TYR A 200 -11.82 -15.29 1.27
N GLU A 201 -13.06 -14.87 1.55
CA GLU A 201 -14.08 -15.73 2.14
C GLU A 201 -14.42 -16.96 1.27
N LYS A 202 -14.38 -16.80 -0.04
CA LYS A 202 -14.58 -17.91 -1.00
C LYS A 202 -13.36 -18.83 -1.13
N GLU A 203 -12.19 -18.31 -0.84
CA GLU A 203 -10.90 -19.00 -0.94
C GLU A 203 -10.26 -19.16 0.45
N GLU A 204 -11.03 -19.71 1.39
CA GLU A 204 -10.68 -19.82 2.81
C GLU A 204 -9.34 -20.51 3.05
N GLU A 205 -8.98 -21.53 2.26
CA GLU A 205 -7.70 -22.20 2.37
C GLU A 205 -6.54 -21.25 2.09
N CYS A 206 -6.64 -20.44 1.03
CA CYS A 206 -5.63 -19.44 0.70
C CYS A 206 -5.55 -18.33 1.76
N ALA A 207 -6.69 -17.83 2.22
CA ALA A 207 -6.76 -16.81 3.25
C ALA A 207 -6.15 -17.28 4.57
N SER A 208 -6.48 -18.51 4.99
CA SER A 208 -5.93 -19.13 6.19
C SER A 208 -4.42 -19.35 6.10
N PHE A 209 -3.92 -19.74 4.92
CA PHE A 209 -2.48 -19.86 4.70
C PHE A 209 -1.78 -18.50 4.83
N ILE A 210 -2.30 -17.46 4.16
CA ILE A 210 -1.74 -16.09 4.28
C ILE A 210 -1.72 -15.64 5.74
N ALA A 211 -2.82 -15.86 6.47
CA ALA A 211 -2.92 -15.50 7.88
C ALA A 211 -1.94 -16.28 8.80
N SER A 212 -1.45 -17.42 8.37
CA SER A 212 -0.48 -18.23 9.12
C SER A 212 0.98 -17.82 8.91
N ILE A 213 1.25 -16.98 7.90
CA ILE A 213 2.61 -16.54 7.58
C ILE A 213 3.06 -15.53 8.65
N PRO A 214 4.20 -15.75 9.32
CA PRO A 214 4.72 -14.78 10.27
C PRO A 214 5.16 -13.50 9.53
N ASN A 215 4.86 -12.36 10.12
CA ASN A 215 5.27 -11.04 9.61
C ASN A 215 6.46 -10.45 10.40
N GLN A 216 7.03 -11.22 11.29
CA GLN A 216 8.24 -10.89 12.06
C GLN A 216 9.15 -12.11 12.08
N TYR A 217 10.42 -11.89 11.80
CA TYR A 217 11.49 -12.89 11.78
C TYR A 217 12.54 -12.57 12.85
#